data_5f1f307cbbc0f8b9cc57572da3f5947f
#
_entry.id   5f1f307cbbc0f8b9cc57572da3f5947f
#
_cell.length_a   1.000
_cell.length_b   1.000
_cell.length_c   1.000
_cell.angle_alpha   90.00
_cell.angle_beta   90.00
_cell.angle_gamma   90.00
#
_symmetry.space_group_name_H-M   'P 1'
#
loop_
_entity.id
_entity.type
_entity.pdbx_description
1 polymer ?
#
loop_
_entity_poly.entity_id
_entity_poly.type
_entity_poly.pdbx_seq_one_letter_code
_entity_poly.pdbx_strand_id
1 'polypeptide(L)'
;MTIKPKLQRFQTATAFACPICQLGLELVGTSFKCPKAHSFDLAKYGYVNLAPQIKQSKDYDKENFQNRQLILEAGFYETILTAIGQKIPTSDAKILDIGCGEGYYSRKLQEAYPKATFYAFDLSKESVQLAAKSDASWKVNWFVGDLAHLPIQSKSIEVILDIFSPANYAEFERVLKAEGVIIKVVPTSSHLKEIRQLAQDQLTKQSYSNQEILEHFEDHCQILSSETVSLTKSLTPEERQALLAMTPLLFHVDQEKIDWNQLTEITIEAELLVGKIKIQRT
;
A
#
# COMPACT_ATOMS: atom_id res chain seq x y z
N MET A 1 -21.08 -17.60 22.20
CA MET A 1 -19.94 -16.73 22.61
C MET A 1 -19.70 -15.73 21.50
N THR A 2 -19.79 -14.42 21.77
CA THR A 2 -19.53 -13.39 20.78
C THR A 2 -18.01 -13.31 20.55
N ILE A 3 -17.57 -13.57 19.32
CA ILE A 3 -16.14 -13.48 18.94
C ILE A 3 -15.72 -12.01 19.08
N LYS A 4 -14.57 -11.75 19.75
CA LYS A 4 -14.04 -10.38 19.84
C LYS A 4 -13.73 -9.86 18.43
N PRO A 5 -14.09 -8.62 18.06
CA PRO A 5 -13.92 -8.10 16.70
C PRO A 5 -12.50 -8.30 16.13
N LYS A 6 -11.46 -8.12 16.95
CA LYS A 6 -10.06 -8.33 16.51
C LYS A 6 -9.74 -9.77 16.10
N LEU A 7 -10.49 -10.78 16.58
CA LEU A 7 -10.32 -12.18 16.18
C LEU A 7 -11.10 -12.46 14.89
N GLN A 8 -12.26 -11.82 14.72
CA GLN A 8 -13.08 -11.95 13.51
C GLN A 8 -12.29 -11.55 12.26
N ARG A 9 -11.47 -10.50 12.35
CA ARG A 9 -10.61 -10.02 11.26
C ARG A 9 -9.74 -11.12 10.65
N PHE A 10 -9.19 -11.99 11.45
CA PHE A 10 -8.22 -13.00 11.04
C PHE A 10 -8.79 -14.41 10.82
N GLN A 11 -10.11 -14.56 10.79
CA GLN A 11 -10.72 -15.91 10.60
C GLN A 11 -10.41 -16.51 9.22
N THR A 12 -10.20 -15.67 8.21
CA THR A 12 -9.83 -16.08 6.84
C THR A 12 -8.33 -15.99 6.54
N ALA A 13 -7.52 -15.65 7.55
CA ALA A 13 -6.09 -15.42 7.40
C ALA A 13 -5.30 -16.74 7.31
N THR A 14 -5.32 -17.37 6.15
CA THR A 14 -4.65 -18.67 5.90
C THR A 14 -3.30 -18.52 5.17
N ALA A 15 -2.90 -17.32 4.76
CA ALA A 15 -1.68 -17.12 3.98
C ALA A 15 -0.47 -16.65 4.80
N PHE A 16 -0.60 -16.40 6.10
CA PHE A 16 0.54 -15.98 6.91
C PHE A 16 1.60 -17.07 7.08
N ALA A 17 2.87 -16.67 6.98
CA ALA A 17 4.04 -17.49 7.29
C ALA A 17 4.80 -16.89 8.48
N CYS A 18 5.45 -17.76 9.24
CA CYS A 18 6.31 -17.34 10.34
C CYS A 18 7.56 -16.61 9.83
N PRO A 19 7.83 -15.37 10.24
CA PRO A 19 9.00 -14.63 9.76
C PRO A 19 10.33 -15.25 10.20
N ILE A 20 10.30 -16.18 11.15
CA ILE A 20 11.52 -16.84 11.68
C ILE A 20 11.82 -18.15 10.96
N CYS A 21 10.80 -18.96 10.64
CA CYS A 21 11.01 -20.31 10.09
C CYS A 21 10.19 -20.60 8.83
N GLN A 22 9.47 -19.64 8.30
CA GLN A 22 8.65 -19.70 7.07
C GLN A 22 7.53 -20.77 7.06
N LEU A 23 7.29 -21.46 8.16
CA LEU A 23 6.15 -22.37 8.31
C LEU A 23 4.86 -21.57 8.46
N GLY A 24 3.72 -22.14 8.05
CA GLY A 24 2.41 -21.51 8.18
C GLY A 24 2.10 -21.08 9.61
N LEU A 25 1.39 -19.98 9.74
CA LEU A 25 0.90 -19.46 11.02
C LEU A 25 -0.60 -19.75 11.14
N GLU A 26 -1.02 -20.22 12.31
CA GLU A 26 -2.42 -20.46 12.68
C GLU A 26 -2.82 -19.55 13.85
N LEU A 27 -4.05 -19.06 13.81
CA LEU A 27 -4.60 -18.26 14.92
C LEU A 27 -5.03 -19.18 16.07
N VAL A 28 -4.31 -19.11 17.18
CA VAL A 28 -4.59 -19.85 18.42
C VAL A 28 -4.87 -18.87 19.56
N GLY A 29 -6.12 -18.79 19.98
CA GLY A 29 -6.54 -17.80 20.97
C GLY A 29 -6.39 -16.37 20.44
N THR A 30 -5.46 -15.60 20.98
CA THR A 30 -5.18 -14.20 20.56
C THR A 30 -3.80 -14.04 19.90
N SER A 31 -3.18 -15.12 19.45
CA SER A 31 -1.83 -15.11 18.89
C SER A 31 -1.77 -15.98 17.63
N PHE A 32 -0.96 -15.57 16.66
CA PHE A 32 -0.55 -16.45 15.58
C PHE A 32 0.62 -17.33 16.04
N LYS A 33 0.54 -18.64 15.79
CA LYS A 33 1.57 -19.60 16.19
C LYS A 33 1.97 -20.50 15.01
N CYS A 34 3.25 -20.85 14.94
CA CYS A 34 3.74 -21.84 14.00
C CYS A 34 4.03 -23.19 14.68
N PRO A 35 4.21 -24.30 13.93
CA PRO A 35 4.54 -25.62 14.47
C PRO A 35 5.83 -25.67 15.30
N LYS A 36 6.77 -24.72 15.09
CA LYS A 36 7.99 -24.58 15.91
C LYS A 36 7.80 -23.68 17.14
N ALA A 37 6.54 -23.43 17.57
CA ALA A 37 6.16 -22.68 18.75
C ALA A 37 6.56 -21.18 18.74
N HIS A 38 6.95 -20.58 17.60
CA HIS A 38 7.03 -19.13 17.53
C HIS A 38 5.63 -18.54 17.63
N SER A 39 5.47 -17.45 18.38
CA SER A 39 4.18 -16.85 18.70
C SER A 39 4.19 -15.35 18.54
N PHE A 40 3.13 -14.80 17.92
CA PHE A 40 2.97 -13.38 17.59
C PHE A 40 1.58 -12.93 18.03
N ASP A 41 1.53 -12.06 19.04
CA ASP A 41 0.28 -11.63 19.64
C ASP A 41 -0.45 -10.60 18.78
N LEU A 42 -1.79 -10.70 18.75
CA LEU A 42 -2.64 -9.67 18.17
C LEU A 42 -2.62 -8.41 19.04
N ALA A 43 -2.28 -7.29 18.43
CA ALA A 43 -2.34 -5.99 19.06
C ALA A 43 -3.78 -5.60 19.46
N LYS A 44 -3.91 -4.59 20.33
CA LYS A 44 -5.21 -4.10 20.83
C LYS A 44 -6.17 -3.74 19.70
N TYR A 45 -5.67 -3.11 18.63
CA TYR A 45 -6.46 -2.63 17.49
C TYR A 45 -6.65 -3.65 16.38
N GLY A 46 -6.21 -4.90 16.57
CA GLY A 46 -6.43 -5.99 15.62
C GLY A 46 -5.47 -5.95 14.43
N TYR A 47 -4.19 -5.79 14.67
CA TYR A 47 -3.12 -6.09 13.73
C TYR A 47 -2.12 -7.04 14.41
N VAL A 48 -1.23 -7.65 13.63
CA VAL A 48 -0.13 -8.47 14.13
C VAL A 48 1.20 -7.88 13.68
N ASN A 49 2.22 -7.90 14.57
CA ASN A 49 3.57 -7.51 14.19
C ASN A 49 4.38 -8.76 13.81
N LEU A 50 4.64 -8.91 12.52
CA LEU A 50 5.44 -10.00 11.93
C LEU A 50 6.85 -9.55 11.51
N ALA A 51 7.26 -8.34 11.91
CA ALA A 51 8.62 -7.80 11.73
C ALA A 51 9.16 -7.19 13.03
N PRO A 52 9.18 -7.95 14.16
CA PRO A 52 9.44 -7.37 15.49
C PRO A 52 10.87 -6.86 15.67
N GLN A 53 11.82 -7.28 14.84
CA GLN A 53 13.23 -6.89 14.96
C GLN A 53 13.62 -5.66 14.12
N ILE A 54 12.71 -5.17 13.28
CA ILE A 54 13.01 -4.04 12.40
C ILE A 54 12.87 -2.73 13.17
N LYS A 55 13.91 -1.89 13.07
CA LYS A 55 13.86 -0.53 13.60
C LYS A 55 12.84 0.27 12.81
N GLN A 56 11.92 0.92 13.52
CA GLN A 56 10.98 1.84 12.92
C GLN A 56 11.72 3.08 12.39
N SER A 57 11.44 3.47 11.14
CA SER A 57 11.91 4.75 10.60
C SER A 57 11.19 5.89 11.30
N LYS A 58 11.88 7.04 11.40
CA LYS A 58 11.30 8.29 11.90
C LYS A 58 10.88 9.22 10.75
N ASP A 59 11.06 8.81 9.50
CA ASP A 59 10.85 9.66 8.34
C ASP A 59 9.37 9.95 8.06
N TYR A 60 8.49 9.06 8.51
CA TYR A 60 7.04 9.22 8.43
C TYR A 60 6.46 9.12 9.84
N ASP A 61 6.03 10.22 10.39
CA ASP A 61 5.36 10.26 11.67
C ASP A 61 3.83 10.09 11.54
N LYS A 62 3.17 10.04 12.67
CA LYS A 62 1.72 9.87 12.74
C LYS A 62 0.96 11.02 12.04
N GLU A 63 1.48 12.24 12.07
CA GLU A 63 0.85 13.42 11.48
C GLU A 63 0.86 13.31 9.95
N ASN A 64 1.96 12.88 9.35
CA ASN A 64 2.05 12.63 7.90
C ASN A 64 1.00 11.62 7.44
N PHE A 65 0.78 10.52 8.18
CA PHE A 65 -0.25 9.55 7.84
C PHE A 65 -1.67 10.10 8.01
N GLN A 66 -1.91 10.98 8.99
CA GLN A 66 -3.22 11.62 9.17
C GLN A 66 -3.52 12.61 8.03
N ASN A 67 -2.55 13.42 7.63
CA ASN A 67 -2.67 14.32 6.48
C ASN A 67 -2.93 13.55 5.18
N ARG A 68 -2.20 12.44 4.97
CA ARG A 68 -2.44 11.54 3.84
C ARG A 68 -3.84 10.96 3.86
N GLN A 69 -4.32 10.50 5.01
CA GLN A 69 -5.68 9.99 5.17
C GLN A 69 -6.73 11.04 4.80
N LEU A 70 -6.54 12.30 5.22
CA LEU A 70 -7.44 13.40 4.88
C LEU A 70 -7.56 13.56 3.35
N ILE A 71 -6.43 13.64 2.64
CA ILE A 71 -6.40 13.83 1.18
C ILE A 71 -7.02 12.63 0.44
N LEU A 72 -6.71 11.41 0.87
CA LEU A 72 -7.26 10.20 0.25
C LEU A 72 -8.77 10.09 0.48
N GLU A 73 -9.26 10.32 1.71
CA GLU A 73 -10.71 10.30 2.00
C GLU A 73 -11.46 11.47 1.34
N ALA A 74 -10.81 12.59 1.07
CA ALA A 74 -11.38 13.69 0.29
C ALA A 74 -11.52 13.36 -1.21
N GLY A 75 -11.10 12.16 -1.67
CA GLY A 75 -11.35 11.65 -3.01
C GLY A 75 -10.33 12.10 -4.08
N PHE A 76 -9.20 12.68 -3.70
CA PHE A 76 -8.16 13.06 -4.68
C PHE A 76 -7.57 11.86 -5.45
N TYR A 77 -7.63 10.67 -4.87
CA TYR A 77 -7.10 9.42 -5.44
C TYR A 77 -8.20 8.43 -5.87
N GLU A 78 -9.46 8.88 -5.95
CA GLU A 78 -10.61 8.00 -6.25
C GLU A 78 -10.56 7.39 -7.64
N THR A 79 -10.06 8.12 -8.64
CA THR A 79 -9.89 7.58 -10.00
C THR A 79 -8.89 6.42 -10.02
N ILE A 80 -7.81 6.50 -9.27
CA ILE A 80 -6.83 5.43 -9.11
C ILE A 80 -7.47 4.23 -8.40
N LEU A 81 -8.19 4.46 -7.31
CA LEU A 81 -8.91 3.42 -6.57
C LEU A 81 -9.89 2.66 -7.49
N THR A 82 -10.66 3.41 -8.28
CA THR A 82 -11.63 2.84 -9.24
C THR A 82 -10.93 2.00 -10.32
N ALA A 83 -9.85 2.52 -10.89
CA ALA A 83 -9.08 1.80 -11.91
C ALA A 83 -8.47 0.50 -11.33
N ILE A 84 -7.89 0.53 -10.13
CA ILE A 84 -7.39 -0.67 -9.45
C ILE A 84 -8.52 -1.70 -9.27
N GLY A 85 -9.69 -1.27 -8.78
CA GLY A 85 -10.84 -2.14 -8.60
C GLY A 85 -11.18 -2.90 -9.89
N GLN A 86 -11.26 -2.21 -11.02
CA GLN A 86 -11.58 -2.80 -12.33
C GLN A 86 -10.57 -3.87 -12.81
N LYS A 87 -9.36 -3.92 -12.23
CA LYS A 87 -8.32 -4.89 -12.59
C LYS A 87 -8.26 -6.12 -11.66
N ILE A 88 -9.04 -6.13 -10.58
CA ILE A 88 -9.12 -7.31 -9.69
C ILE A 88 -9.85 -8.44 -10.46
N PRO A 89 -9.18 -9.59 -10.70
CA PRO A 89 -9.70 -10.59 -11.66
C PRO A 89 -10.90 -11.37 -11.14
N THR A 90 -11.03 -11.57 -9.83
CA THR A 90 -12.12 -12.34 -9.21
C THR A 90 -12.58 -11.69 -7.91
N SER A 91 -13.87 -11.86 -7.59
CA SER A 91 -14.48 -11.23 -6.40
C SER A 91 -14.06 -11.86 -5.07
N ASP A 92 -13.39 -13.00 -5.09
CA ASP A 92 -12.96 -13.80 -3.92
C ASP A 92 -11.44 -13.96 -3.84
N ALA A 93 -10.69 -13.12 -4.58
CA ALA A 93 -9.24 -13.16 -4.64
C ALA A 93 -8.60 -12.95 -3.26
N LYS A 94 -7.44 -13.59 -3.04
CA LYS A 94 -6.51 -13.23 -1.96
C LYS A 94 -5.57 -12.14 -2.45
N ILE A 95 -5.68 -10.97 -1.85
CA ILE A 95 -5.01 -9.75 -2.26
C ILE A 95 -3.99 -9.35 -1.20
N LEU A 96 -2.77 -9.03 -1.63
CA LEU A 96 -1.71 -8.50 -0.77
C LEU A 96 -1.41 -7.05 -1.17
N ASP A 97 -1.64 -6.12 -0.26
CA ASP A 97 -1.35 -4.69 -0.41
C ASP A 97 0.01 -4.36 0.21
N ILE A 98 0.94 -3.92 -0.63
CA ILE A 98 2.34 -3.67 -0.30
C ILE A 98 2.53 -2.21 0.10
N GLY A 99 3.03 -1.95 1.32
CA GLY A 99 3.23 -0.58 1.79
C GLY A 99 1.90 0.18 1.91
N CYS A 100 0.91 -0.45 2.56
CA CYS A 100 -0.48 0.01 2.58
C CYS A 100 -0.70 1.37 3.28
N GLY A 101 0.30 1.90 3.97
CA GLY A 101 0.18 3.14 4.74
C GLY A 101 -0.96 3.09 5.76
N GLU A 102 -1.82 4.12 5.75
CA GLU A 102 -3.03 4.22 6.59
C GLU A 102 -4.21 3.37 6.10
N GLY A 103 -4.00 2.55 5.05
CA GLY A 103 -4.91 1.51 4.60
C GLY A 103 -6.12 1.95 3.79
N TYR A 104 -6.06 3.11 3.14
CA TYR A 104 -7.18 3.63 2.33
C TYR A 104 -7.62 2.65 1.23
N TYR A 105 -6.68 2.22 0.37
CA TYR A 105 -7.01 1.34 -0.75
C TYR A 105 -7.56 -0.01 -0.29
N SER A 106 -6.89 -0.67 0.65
CA SER A 106 -7.34 -1.95 1.19
C SER A 106 -8.72 -1.89 1.82
N ARG A 107 -9.05 -0.81 2.57
CA ARG A 107 -10.38 -0.64 3.18
C ARG A 107 -11.46 -0.47 2.12
N LYS A 108 -11.25 0.47 1.17
CA LYS A 108 -12.23 0.77 0.13
C LYS A 108 -12.45 -0.41 -0.83
N LEU A 109 -11.38 -1.08 -1.23
CA LEU A 109 -11.48 -2.26 -2.08
C LEU A 109 -12.15 -3.43 -1.35
N GLN A 110 -11.89 -3.62 -0.04
CA GLN A 110 -12.56 -4.66 0.74
C GLN A 110 -14.08 -4.41 0.85
N GLU A 111 -14.51 -3.16 0.94
CA GLU A 111 -15.94 -2.80 0.90
C GLU A 111 -16.56 -3.16 -0.46
N ALA A 112 -15.86 -2.89 -1.57
CA ALA A 112 -16.32 -3.21 -2.93
C ALA A 112 -16.24 -4.71 -3.25
N TYR A 113 -15.27 -5.44 -2.67
CA TYR A 113 -15.04 -6.87 -2.88
C TYR A 113 -15.19 -7.66 -1.56
N PRO A 114 -16.41 -7.79 -1.01
CA PRO A 114 -16.63 -8.32 0.34
C PRO A 114 -16.30 -9.81 0.51
N LYS A 115 -16.09 -10.55 -0.59
CA LYS A 115 -15.66 -11.96 -0.60
C LYS A 115 -14.15 -12.11 -0.70
N ALA A 116 -13.44 -11.07 -1.14
CA ALA A 116 -11.98 -11.09 -1.23
C ALA A 116 -11.35 -11.09 0.17
N THR A 117 -10.18 -11.72 0.28
CA THR A 117 -9.38 -11.72 1.50
C THR A 117 -8.20 -10.78 1.33
N PHE A 118 -8.19 -9.68 2.07
CA PHE A 118 -7.13 -8.70 2.03
C PHE A 118 -6.09 -8.96 3.12
N TYR A 119 -4.84 -8.97 2.72
CA TYR A 119 -3.64 -8.88 3.56
C TYR A 119 -3.00 -7.55 3.25
N ALA A 120 -2.78 -6.70 4.25
CA ALA A 120 -2.22 -5.39 4.02
C ALA A 120 -1.13 -5.09 5.05
N PHE A 121 0.04 -4.69 4.59
CA PHE A 121 1.16 -4.42 5.47
C PHE A 121 1.88 -3.12 5.15
N ASP A 122 2.50 -2.62 6.18
CA ASP A 122 3.49 -1.57 6.09
C ASP A 122 4.64 -1.88 7.06
N LEU A 123 5.81 -1.32 6.80
CA LEU A 123 6.94 -1.41 7.72
C LEU A 123 6.70 -0.56 8.97
N SER A 124 5.99 0.57 8.81
CA SER A 124 5.62 1.47 9.90
C SER A 124 4.49 0.86 10.76
N LYS A 125 4.81 0.61 12.03
CA LYS A 125 3.82 0.18 13.01
C LYS A 125 2.73 1.23 13.23
N GLU A 126 3.05 2.51 13.11
CA GLU A 126 2.11 3.61 13.31
C GLU A 126 1.07 3.67 12.21
N SER A 127 1.49 3.50 10.95
CA SER A 127 0.57 3.45 9.80
C SER A 127 -0.38 2.26 9.89
N VAL A 128 0.14 1.05 10.16
CA VAL A 128 -0.68 -0.16 10.34
C VAL A 128 -1.66 -0.02 11.51
N GLN A 129 -1.25 0.62 12.61
CA GLN A 129 -2.15 0.89 13.73
C GLN A 129 -3.26 1.86 13.34
N LEU A 130 -2.96 2.89 12.54
CA LEU A 130 -3.96 3.83 12.02
C LEU A 130 -4.93 3.13 11.08
N ALA A 131 -4.41 2.33 10.12
CA ALA A 131 -5.20 1.52 9.21
C ALA A 131 -6.17 0.59 9.97
N ALA A 132 -5.65 -0.14 10.96
CA ALA A 132 -6.45 -1.05 11.76
C ALA A 132 -7.54 -0.37 12.59
N LYS A 133 -7.29 0.86 13.07
CA LYS A 133 -8.29 1.68 13.78
C LYS A 133 -9.37 2.23 12.86
N SER A 134 -9.01 2.60 11.64
CA SER A 134 -9.91 3.19 10.65
C SER A 134 -10.76 2.14 9.92
N ASP A 135 -10.40 0.84 10.02
CA ASP A 135 -11.14 -0.26 9.41
C ASP A 135 -12.35 -0.69 10.25
N ALA A 136 -13.51 -0.11 9.94
CA ALA A 136 -14.77 -0.43 10.58
C ALA A 136 -15.32 -1.81 10.17
N SER A 137 -14.88 -2.38 9.04
CA SER A 137 -15.33 -3.67 8.53
C SER A 137 -14.80 -4.85 9.35
N TRP A 138 -13.64 -4.70 9.94
CA TRP A 138 -12.89 -5.76 10.62
C TRP A 138 -12.58 -6.96 9.71
N LYS A 139 -12.34 -6.73 8.41
CA LYS A 139 -12.13 -7.79 7.43
C LYS A 139 -10.75 -7.78 6.77
N VAL A 140 -10.00 -6.68 6.86
CA VAL A 140 -8.63 -6.63 6.33
C VAL A 140 -7.64 -7.19 7.34
N ASN A 141 -6.78 -8.10 6.94
CA ASN A 141 -5.73 -8.71 7.76
C ASN A 141 -4.51 -7.78 7.82
N TRP A 142 -4.52 -6.84 8.77
CA TRP A 142 -3.45 -5.85 8.95
C TRP A 142 -2.24 -6.45 9.65
N PHE A 143 -1.05 -6.20 9.13
CA PHE A 143 0.18 -6.64 9.79
C PHE A 143 1.35 -5.67 9.54
N VAL A 144 2.29 -5.63 10.49
CA VAL A 144 3.60 -5.00 10.28
C VAL A 144 4.48 -6.06 9.62
N GLY A 145 5.10 -5.72 8.50
CA GLY A 145 5.89 -6.65 7.70
C GLY A 145 7.07 -5.99 7.02
N ASP A 146 8.00 -6.81 6.56
CA ASP A 146 9.14 -6.39 5.76
C ASP A 146 9.00 -6.93 4.34
N LEU A 147 9.10 -6.02 3.36
CA LEU A 147 9.07 -6.37 1.94
C LEU A 147 10.27 -7.25 1.53
N ALA A 148 11.38 -7.15 2.25
CA ALA A 148 12.56 -7.98 1.96
C ALA A 148 12.33 -9.47 2.33
N HIS A 149 11.43 -9.74 3.27
CA HIS A 149 11.13 -11.08 3.78
C HIS A 149 9.65 -11.15 4.16
N LEU A 150 8.77 -11.23 3.17
CA LEU A 150 7.32 -11.23 3.38
C LEU A 150 6.89 -12.42 4.25
N PRO A 151 6.16 -12.18 5.36
CA PRO A 151 5.62 -13.24 6.21
C PRO A 151 4.33 -13.83 5.61
N ILE A 152 4.42 -14.20 4.35
CA ILE A 152 3.33 -14.76 3.52
C ILE A 152 3.82 -16.08 2.91
N GLN A 153 2.97 -17.09 2.93
CA GLN A 153 3.26 -18.40 2.37
C GLN A 153 3.46 -18.33 0.85
N SER A 154 4.36 -19.17 0.33
CA SER A 154 4.60 -19.27 -1.11
C SER A 154 3.33 -19.69 -1.85
N LYS A 155 3.13 -19.12 -3.04
CA LYS A 155 2.02 -19.46 -3.96
C LYS A 155 0.63 -19.38 -3.33
N SER A 156 0.43 -18.37 -2.45
CA SER A 156 -0.83 -18.23 -1.69
C SER A 156 -1.66 -16.99 -2.09
N ILE A 157 -1.10 -16.04 -2.85
CA ILE A 157 -1.71 -14.76 -3.23
C ILE A 157 -2.10 -14.76 -4.72
N GLU A 158 -3.27 -14.22 -5.05
CA GLU A 158 -3.73 -14.04 -6.44
C GLU A 158 -3.43 -12.66 -6.99
N VAL A 159 -3.45 -11.62 -6.14
CA VAL A 159 -3.24 -10.24 -6.57
C VAL A 159 -2.28 -9.54 -5.61
N ILE A 160 -1.24 -8.91 -6.14
CA ILE A 160 -0.44 -7.93 -5.40
C ILE A 160 -0.86 -6.54 -5.84
N LEU A 161 -1.14 -5.67 -4.87
CA LEU A 161 -1.26 -4.23 -5.06
C LEU A 161 0.07 -3.60 -4.65
N ASP A 162 0.72 -2.92 -5.58
CA ASP A 162 1.98 -2.18 -5.39
C ASP A 162 1.72 -0.72 -5.78
N ILE A 163 1.15 0.05 -4.84
CA ILE A 163 0.62 1.39 -5.07
C ILE A 163 1.58 2.43 -4.48
N PHE A 164 2.33 3.13 -5.34
CA PHE A 164 3.33 4.13 -4.94
C PHE A 164 4.37 3.58 -3.94
N SER A 165 4.67 2.28 -4.01
CA SER A 165 5.58 1.60 -3.09
C SER A 165 6.73 0.90 -3.82
N PRO A 166 7.82 0.56 -3.10
CA PRO A 166 8.91 -0.22 -3.66
C PRO A 166 8.47 -1.63 -4.05
N ALA A 167 9.15 -2.24 -5.03
CA ALA A 167 8.92 -3.62 -5.43
C ALA A 167 10.07 -4.54 -4.97
N ASN A 168 9.72 -5.81 -4.64
CA ASN A 168 10.65 -6.91 -4.51
C ASN A 168 10.12 -8.10 -5.33
N TYR A 169 10.54 -8.16 -6.59
CA TYR A 169 10.01 -9.14 -7.54
C TYR A 169 10.34 -10.59 -7.17
N ALA A 170 11.44 -10.85 -6.46
CA ALA A 170 11.75 -12.19 -5.94
C ALA A 170 10.70 -12.64 -4.90
N GLU A 171 10.33 -11.77 -3.98
CA GLU A 171 9.27 -12.06 -3.02
C GLU A 171 7.90 -12.11 -3.68
N PHE A 172 7.64 -11.24 -4.66
CA PHE A 172 6.39 -11.27 -5.44
C PHE A 172 6.24 -12.60 -6.18
N GLU A 173 7.29 -13.07 -6.86
CA GLU A 173 7.30 -14.39 -7.52
C GLU A 173 7.06 -15.51 -6.51
N ARG A 174 7.68 -15.45 -5.34
CA ARG A 174 7.53 -16.48 -4.31
C ARG A 174 6.09 -16.58 -3.80
N VAL A 175 5.43 -15.43 -3.51
CA VAL A 175 4.09 -15.44 -2.87
C VAL A 175 2.94 -15.56 -3.85
N LEU A 176 3.10 -15.11 -5.11
CA LEU A 176 2.06 -15.17 -6.12
C LEU A 176 1.82 -16.60 -6.59
N LYS A 177 0.55 -16.96 -6.78
CA LYS A 177 0.14 -18.14 -7.54
C LYS A 177 0.58 -18.01 -9.00
N ALA A 178 0.59 -19.13 -9.73
CA ALA A 178 1.02 -19.18 -11.13
C ALA A 178 0.26 -18.20 -12.04
N GLU A 179 -1.05 -18.05 -11.81
CA GLU A 179 -1.91 -17.13 -12.56
C GLU A 179 -2.09 -15.77 -11.87
N GLY A 180 -1.36 -15.53 -10.77
CA GLY A 180 -1.45 -14.29 -10.01
C GLY A 180 -0.93 -13.08 -10.80
N VAL A 181 -1.47 -11.91 -10.48
CA VAL A 181 -1.14 -10.65 -11.12
C VAL A 181 -0.60 -9.63 -10.15
N ILE A 182 0.21 -8.72 -10.66
CA ILE A 182 0.64 -7.51 -9.96
C ILE A 182 -0.10 -6.33 -10.58
N ILE A 183 -0.75 -5.52 -9.75
CA ILE A 183 -1.31 -4.23 -10.11
C ILE A 183 -0.37 -3.18 -9.51
N LYS A 184 0.43 -2.56 -10.38
CA LYS A 184 1.40 -1.53 -9.99
C LYS A 184 0.91 -0.17 -10.38
N VAL A 185 1.01 0.79 -9.46
CA VAL A 185 0.66 2.19 -9.67
C VAL A 185 1.90 3.05 -9.43
N VAL A 186 2.28 3.80 -10.45
CA VAL A 186 3.43 4.72 -10.39
C VAL A 186 3.02 6.13 -10.79
N PRO A 187 3.58 7.18 -10.15
CA PRO A 187 3.27 8.54 -10.57
C PRO A 187 3.83 8.80 -11.98
N THR A 188 3.16 9.66 -12.73
CA THR A 188 3.69 10.19 -14.01
C THR A 188 4.44 11.51 -13.78
N SER A 189 4.99 12.07 -14.86
CA SER A 189 5.60 13.42 -14.84
C SER A 189 4.59 14.52 -14.49
N SER A 190 3.30 14.30 -14.76
CA SER A 190 2.23 15.24 -14.45
C SER A 190 1.70 15.12 -13.02
N HIS A 191 2.13 14.10 -12.26
CA HIS A 191 1.70 13.93 -10.87
C HIS A 191 2.22 15.06 -10.00
N LEU A 192 1.30 15.79 -9.32
CA LEU A 192 1.60 16.96 -8.48
C LEU A 192 2.36 18.05 -9.26
N LYS A 193 2.06 18.23 -10.56
CA LYS A 193 2.77 19.19 -11.42
C LYS A 193 2.70 20.63 -10.90
N GLU A 194 1.59 21.03 -10.27
CA GLU A 194 1.39 22.37 -9.73
C GLU A 194 2.35 22.62 -8.55
N ILE A 195 2.54 21.65 -7.67
CA ILE A 195 3.54 21.71 -6.58
C ILE A 195 4.95 21.78 -7.18
N ARG A 196 5.26 20.94 -8.17
CA ARG A 196 6.58 20.95 -8.83
C ARG A 196 6.86 22.29 -9.49
N GLN A 197 5.87 22.89 -10.14
CA GLN A 197 6.00 24.19 -10.79
C GLN A 197 6.28 25.31 -9.77
N LEU A 198 5.54 25.35 -8.66
CA LEU A 198 5.75 26.37 -7.61
C LEU A 198 7.09 26.19 -6.88
N ALA A 199 7.54 24.97 -6.69
CA ALA A 199 8.79 24.66 -5.98
C ALA A 199 10.02 24.51 -6.90
N GLN A 200 9.90 24.72 -8.22
CA GLN A 200 10.90 24.38 -9.24
C GLN A 200 12.31 24.89 -8.95
N ASP A 201 12.44 26.09 -8.38
CA ASP A 201 13.73 26.72 -8.08
C ASP A 201 14.47 26.07 -6.91
N GLN A 202 13.80 25.25 -6.12
CA GLN A 202 14.33 24.57 -4.94
C GLN A 202 14.45 23.05 -5.13
N LEU A 203 13.86 22.49 -6.21
CA LEU A 203 13.92 21.05 -6.46
C LEU A 203 15.24 20.67 -7.12
N THR A 204 15.89 19.64 -6.59
CA THR A 204 17.15 19.10 -7.11
C THR A 204 16.98 18.51 -8.51
N LYS A 205 15.80 17.92 -8.81
CA LYS A 205 15.43 17.42 -10.12
C LYS A 205 14.21 18.20 -10.64
N GLN A 206 14.42 18.98 -11.69
CA GLN A 206 13.34 19.77 -12.30
C GLN A 206 12.33 18.92 -13.08
N SER A 207 12.73 17.74 -13.57
CA SER A 207 11.84 16.79 -14.24
C SER A 207 11.80 15.45 -13.49
N TYR A 208 10.61 14.88 -13.39
CA TYR A 208 10.40 13.53 -12.91
C TYR A 208 10.11 12.61 -14.11
N SER A 209 10.70 11.43 -14.10
CA SER A 209 10.39 10.35 -15.02
C SER A 209 10.17 9.06 -14.23
N ASN A 210 9.17 8.28 -14.62
CA ASN A 210 8.92 6.94 -14.10
C ASN A 210 9.57 5.85 -14.98
N GLN A 211 10.33 6.22 -15.99
CA GLN A 211 10.89 5.30 -16.98
C GLN A 211 11.69 4.14 -16.37
N GLU A 212 12.56 4.42 -15.41
CA GLU A 212 13.35 3.38 -14.72
C GLU A 212 12.46 2.37 -13.99
N ILE A 213 11.33 2.84 -13.42
CA ILE A 213 10.38 1.98 -12.70
C ILE A 213 9.62 1.11 -13.70
N LEU A 214 9.23 1.67 -14.84
CA LEU A 214 8.54 0.95 -15.91
C LEU A 214 9.45 -0.13 -16.53
N GLU A 215 10.68 0.22 -16.88
CA GLU A 215 11.69 -0.72 -17.39
C GLU A 215 11.95 -1.85 -16.39
N HIS A 216 12.10 -1.51 -15.09
CA HIS A 216 12.28 -2.52 -14.05
C HIS A 216 11.06 -3.44 -13.89
N PHE A 217 9.84 -2.91 -14.06
CA PHE A 217 8.63 -3.73 -14.09
C PHE A 217 8.61 -4.64 -15.32
N GLU A 218 8.94 -4.09 -16.50
CA GLU A 218 8.99 -4.84 -17.76
C GLU A 218 10.04 -5.95 -17.74
N ASP A 219 11.17 -5.75 -17.08
CA ASP A 219 12.22 -6.77 -16.95
C ASP A 219 11.71 -8.03 -16.21
N HIS A 220 10.86 -7.84 -15.21
CA HIS A 220 10.37 -8.91 -14.35
C HIS A 220 8.96 -9.43 -14.71
N CYS A 221 8.16 -8.61 -15.38
CA CYS A 221 6.76 -8.90 -15.65
C CYS A 221 6.42 -8.83 -17.14
N GLN A 222 5.54 -9.73 -17.57
CA GLN A 222 4.80 -9.56 -18.81
C GLN A 222 3.65 -8.59 -18.57
N ILE A 223 3.66 -7.44 -19.25
CA ILE A 223 2.56 -6.45 -19.15
C ILE A 223 1.31 -7.02 -19.83
N LEU A 224 0.21 -7.03 -19.13
CA LEU A 224 -1.11 -7.41 -19.62
C LEU A 224 -1.94 -6.19 -20.02
N SER A 225 -1.80 -5.10 -19.28
CA SER A 225 -2.40 -3.81 -19.61
C SER A 225 -1.63 -2.68 -18.96
N SER A 226 -1.65 -1.50 -19.61
CA SER A 226 -1.19 -0.22 -19.07
C SER A 226 -2.24 0.83 -19.37
N GLU A 227 -2.51 1.71 -18.42
CA GLU A 227 -3.36 2.88 -18.60
C GLU A 227 -2.92 4.04 -17.70
N THR A 228 -3.08 5.26 -18.18
CA THR A 228 -2.89 6.47 -17.38
C THR A 228 -4.22 6.92 -16.83
N VAL A 229 -4.27 7.17 -15.53
CA VAL A 229 -5.43 7.74 -14.84
C VAL A 229 -5.07 9.10 -14.27
N SER A 230 -5.95 10.07 -14.44
CA SER A 230 -5.71 11.46 -14.04
C SER A 230 -6.95 12.10 -13.44
N LEU A 231 -6.75 12.91 -12.42
CA LEU A 231 -7.78 13.76 -11.82
C LEU A 231 -7.14 15.10 -11.45
N THR A 232 -7.74 16.21 -11.88
CA THR A 232 -7.44 17.53 -11.36
C THR A 232 -8.60 17.99 -10.49
N LYS A 233 -8.30 18.41 -9.26
CA LYS A 233 -9.32 18.80 -8.28
C LYS A 233 -8.90 20.06 -7.54
N SER A 234 -9.86 20.97 -7.31
CA SER A 234 -9.66 22.16 -6.49
C SER A 234 -9.38 21.80 -5.03
N LEU A 235 -8.59 22.63 -4.38
CA LEU A 235 -8.14 22.46 -2.99
C LEU A 235 -8.80 23.52 -2.08
N THR A 236 -9.36 23.06 -0.98
CA THR A 236 -9.62 23.96 0.16
C THR A 236 -8.31 24.33 0.85
N PRO A 237 -8.28 25.39 1.68
CA PRO A 237 -7.08 25.73 2.45
C PRO A 237 -6.58 24.59 3.35
N GLU A 238 -7.49 23.83 3.97
CA GLU A 238 -7.16 22.68 4.82
C GLU A 238 -6.56 21.51 4.02
N GLU A 239 -7.18 21.16 2.88
CA GLU A 239 -6.67 20.13 1.98
C GLU A 239 -5.29 20.50 1.42
N ARG A 240 -5.09 21.79 1.07
CA ARG A 240 -3.79 22.29 0.62
C ARG A 240 -2.72 22.10 1.69
N GLN A 241 -2.99 22.49 2.93
CA GLN A 241 -2.05 22.31 4.03
C GLN A 241 -1.72 20.84 4.27
N ALA A 242 -2.72 19.96 4.29
CA ALA A 242 -2.53 18.54 4.45
C ALA A 242 -1.73 17.92 3.29
N LEU A 243 -2.03 18.31 2.05
CA LEU A 243 -1.31 17.84 0.86
C LEU A 243 0.17 18.22 0.89
N LEU A 244 0.50 19.46 1.25
CA LEU A 244 1.88 19.93 1.37
C LEU A 244 2.62 19.18 2.47
N ALA A 245 2.00 18.99 3.63
CA ALA A 245 2.60 18.28 4.77
C ALA A 245 2.89 16.81 4.47
N MET A 246 2.02 16.12 3.69
CA MET A 246 2.20 14.70 3.37
C MET A 246 3.13 14.42 2.19
N THR A 247 3.54 15.46 1.42
CA THR A 247 4.24 15.29 0.14
C THR A 247 5.75 15.16 0.34
N PRO A 248 6.38 13.99 0.11
CA PRO A 248 7.82 13.80 0.36
C PRO A 248 8.71 14.69 -0.48
N LEU A 249 8.24 15.10 -1.67
CA LEU A 249 8.93 16.04 -2.54
C LEU A 249 9.35 17.32 -1.83
N LEU A 250 8.60 17.74 -0.79
CA LEU A 250 8.78 18.99 -0.07
C LEU A 250 9.60 18.86 1.23
N PHE A 251 10.06 17.66 1.61
CA PHE A 251 10.78 17.46 2.89
C PHE A 251 12.08 18.25 2.99
N HIS A 252 12.68 18.65 1.86
CA HIS A 252 13.92 19.43 1.80
C HIS A 252 13.73 20.81 1.14
N VAL A 253 12.48 21.24 0.99
CA VAL A 253 12.12 22.52 0.40
C VAL A 253 11.84 23.54 1.50
N ASP A 254 12.40 24.73 1.37
CA ASP A 254 12.09 25.89 2.23
C ASP A 254 10.71 26.44 1.84
N GLN A 255 9.69 25.91 2.49
CA GLN A 255 8.29 26.21 2.17
C GLN A 255 7.89 27.66 2.45
N GLU A 256 8.64 28.39 3.31
CA GLU A 256 8.37 29.80 3.62
C GLU A 256 8.67 30.72 2.43
N LYS A 257 9.51 30.29 1.49
CA LYS A 257 9.85 31.05 0.27
C LYS A 257 8.85 30.90 -0.87
N ILE A 258 7.81 30.07 -0.70
CA ILE A 258 6.85 29.77 -1.75
C ILE A 258 5.46 30.27 -1.32
N ASP A 259 4.82 31.04 -2.20
CA ASP A 259 3.44 31.45 -1.98
C ASP A 259 2.47 30.34 -2.34
N TRP A 260 2.22 29.43 -1.39
CA TRP A 260 1.30 28.32 -1.55
C TRP A 260 -0.16 28.72 -1.72
N ASN A 261 -0.52 29.99 -1.56
CA ASN A 261 -1.90 30.45 -1.85
C ASN A 261 -2.22 30.36 -3.35
N GLN A 262 -1.21 30.32 -4.20
CA GLN A 262 -1.36 30.10 -5.64
C GLN A 262 -1.74 28.63 -5.97
N LEU A 263 -1.55 27.70 -5.05
CA LEU A 263 -1.94 26.29 -5.22
C LEU A 263 -3.46 26.16 -4.94
N THR A 264 -4.27 26.35 -5.97
CA THR A 264 -5.73 26.30 -5.88
C THR A 264 -6.34 24.99 -6.35
N GLU A 265 -5.58 24.21 -7.12
CA GLU A 265 -5.93 22.88 -7.60
C GLU A 265 -4.70 21.98 -7.63
N ILE A 266 -4.93 20.69 -7.75
CA ILE A 266 -3.85 19.69 -7.84
C ILE A 266 -4.20 18.58 -8.82
N THR A 267 -3.22 18.19 -9.62
CA THR A 267 -3.32 17.06 -10.55
C THR A 267 -2.72 15.82 -9.89
N ILE A 268 -3.53 14.81 -9.72
CA ILE A 268 -3.13 13.45 -9.34
C ILE A 268 -3.16 12.59 -10.59
N GLU A 269 -1.99 12.20 -11.08
CA GLU A 269 -1.87 11.39 -12.28
C GLU A 269 -0.91 10.22 -12.06
N ALA A 270 -1.34 9.03 -12.45
CA ALA A 270 -0.56 7.82 -12.30
C ALA A 270 -0.72 6.91 -13.50
N GLU A 271 0.31 6.14 -13.78
CA GLU A 271 0.25 5.00 -14.68
C GLU A 271 -0.03 3.74 -13.87
N LEU A 272 -1.06 3.01 -14.30
CA LEU A 272 -1.50 1.75 -13.72
C LEU A 272 -1.13 0.63 -14.67
N LEU A 273 -0.29 -0.28 -14.19
CA LEU A 273 0.21 -1.44 -14.91
C LEU A 273 -0.37 -2.71 -14.30
N VAL A 274 -0.81 -3.64 -15.14
CA VAL A 274 -1.12 -5.01 -14.72
C VAL A 274 -0.14 -5.93 -15.40
N GLY A 275 0.52 -6.79 -14.62
CA GLY A 275 1.50 -7.74 -15.16
C GLY A 275 1.48 -9.07 -14.44
N LYS A 276 2.02 -10.08 -15.11
CA LYS A 276 2.34 -11.40 -14.56
C LYS A 276 3.85 -11.55 -14.50
N ILE A 277 4.35 -12.18 -13.44
CA ILE A 277 5.78 -12.53 -13.34
C ILE A 277 6.19 -13.36 -14.55
N LYS A 278 7.28 -12.98 -15.19
CA LYS A 278 7.90 -13.75 -16.28
C LYS A 278 8.47 -15.05 -15.71
N ILE A 279 8.03 -16.18 -16.22
CA ILE A 279 8.65 -17.46 -15.87
C ILE A 279 10.03 -17.50 -16.54
N GLN A 280 11.09 -17.37 -15.74
CA GLN A 280 12.43 -17.62 -16.24
C GLN A 280 12.50 -19.09 -16.64
N ARG A 281 12.58 -19.36 -17.95
CA ARG A 281 12.91 -20.70 -18.43
C ARG A 281 14.40 -20.93 -18.11
N THR A 282 14.64 -21.72 -17.06
CA THR A 282 15.97 -22.29 -16.76
C THR A 282 16.37 -23.27 -17.84
#